data_3165c17e323efa8e35ee7f5227b4306e
#
_entry.id   3165c17e323efa8e35ee7f5227b4306e
#
_cell.length_a   1.000
_cell.length_b   1.000
_cell.length_c   1.000
_cell.angle_alpha   90.00
_cell.angle_beta   90.00
_cell.angle_gamma   90.00
#
_symmetry.space_group_name_H-M   'P 1'
#
loop_
_entity.id
_entity.type
_entity.pdbx_description
1 polymer ?
#
loop_
_entity_poly.entity_id
_entity_poly.type
_entity_poly.pdbx_seq_one_letter_code
_entity_poly.pdbx_strand_id
1 'polypeptide(L)'
;MKRKLIVTADGSHSFYLEEMDEHYHSKHGSIAESNHIFIEAGLKQKSAEKSNFKLLEVGMGTALNVWLSALALKGSGLKVNYTAIEAFPLSLDEAQNLNYPDLLGKGHALFNKIHQSEWELPVQLTEEISLLKQQASLQSLSLEQAYDLVYFDAFAPEKQPELWEESIFRKLYDSMTKGGLLVTYCVKGVIRRRLKAIGFEVEKLAGPPGGKREMLRARKV
;
A
#
# COMPACT_ATOMS: atom_id res chain seq x y z
N MET A 1 9.71 0.08 18.26
CA MET A 1 10.30 1.05 17.31
C MET A 1 9.92 2.44 17.73
N LYS A 2 10.89 3.34 17.84
CA LYS A 2 10.64 4.75 18.15
C LYS A 2 10.37 5.52 16.85
N ARG A 3 9.19 6.13 16.74
CA ARG A 3 8.75 6.90 15.58
C ARG A 3 8.76 8.39 15.91
N LYS A 4 9.35 9.19 15.03
CA LYS A 4 9.37 10.66 15.14
C LYS A 4 8.45 11.25 14.08
N LEU A 5 7.49 12.05 14.48
CA LEU A 5 6.61 12.75 13.56
C LEU A 5 7.42 13.75 12.70
N ILE A 6 7.17 13.77 11.41
CA ILE A 6 7.77 14.70 10.44
C ILE A 6 6.68 15.27 9.54
N VAL A 7 6.98 16.39 8.88
CA VAL A 7 6.13 17.00 7.86
C VAL A 7 6.81 16.86 6.51
N THR A 8 6.08 16.38 5.51
CA THR A 8 6.55 16.24 4.13
C THR A 8 6.27 17.50 3.32
N ALA A 9 6.78 17.58 2.08
CA ALA A 9 6.70 18.80 1.28
C ALA A 9 5.27 19.20 0.87
N ASP A 10 4.31 18.26 0.85
CA ASP A 10 2.89 18.53 0.62
C ASP A 10 2.13 18.90 1.91
N GLY A 11 2.83 19.09 3.03
CA GLY A 11 2.27 19.41 4.34
C GLY A 11 1.74 18.20 5.10
N SER A 12 1.75 17.01 4.52
CA SER A 12 1.27 15.81 5.19
C SER A 12 2.24 15.33 6.27
N HIS A 13 1.67 14.82 7.37
CA HIS A 13 2.44 14.19 8.42
C HIS A 13 2.87 12.77 8.01
N SER A 14 4.06 12.39 8.44
CA SER A 14 4.61 11.05 8.28
C SER A 14 5.49 10.73 9.48
N PHE A 15 6.06 9.52 9.52
CA PHE A 15 6.99 9.13 10.57
C PHE A 15 8.38 8.83 10.01
N TYR A 16 9.39 9.19 10.80
CA TYR A 16 10.76 8.79 10.62
C TYR A 16 11.13 7.75 11.69
N LEU A 17 11.76 6.67 11.27
CA LEU A 17 12.27 5.60 12.11
C LEU A 17 13.77 5.79 12.33
N GLU A 18 14.17 6.25 13.51
CA GLU A 18 15.58 6.51 13.83
C GLU A 18 16.42 5.22 13.74
N GLU A 19 15.90 4.09 14.22
CA GLU A 19 16.59 2.79 14.25
C GLU A 19 16.90 2.25 12.85
N MET A 20 16.08 2.57 11.87
CA MET A 20 16.23 2.14 10.47
C MET A 20 16.79 3.25 9.58
N ASP A 21 16.87 4.48 10.07
CA ASP A 21 17.13 5.68 9.25
C ASP A 21 16.26 5.70 7.98
N GLU A 22 14.93 5.57 8.18
CA GLU A 22 13.98 5.46 7.08
C GLU A 22 12.68 6.22 7.39
N HIS A 23 12.00 6.64 6.34
CA HIS A 23 10.73 7.37 6.39
C HIS A 23 9.60 6.47 5.91
N TYR A 24 8.41 6.58 6.54
CA TYR A 24 7.23 5.86 6.06
C TYR A 24 6.84 6.28 4.63
N HIS A 25 7.02 7.56 4.29
CA HIS A 25 6.70 8.09 2.96
C HIS A 25 7.82 9.02 2.48
N SER A 26 7.80 9.30 1.19
CA SER A 26 8.70 10.27 0.58
C SER A 26 8.59 11.65 1.23
N LYS A 27 9.72 12.31 1.46
CA LYS A 27 9.76 13.71 1.91
C LYS A 27 9.14 14.70 0.92
N HIS A 28 8.92 14.26 -0.32
CA HIS A 28 8.33 15.09 -1.39
C HIS A 28 6.80 15.17 -1.34
N GLY A 29 6.14 14.37 -0.49
CA GLY A 29 4.70 14.38 -0.26
C GLY A 29 4.11 12.98 -0.15
N SER A 30 3.52 12.68 1.02
CA SER A 30 2.94 11.36 1.27
C SER A 30 1.66 11.14 0.45
N ILE A 31 0.76 12.13 0.46
CA ILE A 31 -0.54 12.04 -0.23
C ILE A 31 -0.33 12.00 -1.75
N ALA A 32 0.56 12.85 -2.27
CA ALA A 32 0.84 12.90 -3.70
C ALA A 32 1.44 11.58 -4.21
N GLU A 33 2.41 11.01 -3.49
CA GLU A 33 3.05 9.73 -3.84
C GLU A 33 2.03 8.59 -3.81
N SER A 34 1.28 8.44 -2.71
CA SER A 34 0.29 7.38 -2.55
C SER A 34 -0.83 7.46 -3.61
N ASN A 35 -1.36 8.65 -3.88
CA ASN A 35 -2.34 8.82 -4.94
C ASN A 35 -1.81 8.39 -6.30
N HIS A 36 -0.60 8.82 -6.65
CA HIS A 36 -0.03 8.52 -7.97
C HIS A 36 0.22 7.02 -8.17
N ILE A 37 0.90 6.38 -7.20
CA ILE A 37 1.37 5.00 -7.32
C ILE A 37 0.25 4.00 -7.08
N PHE A 38 -0.48 4.15 -5.98
CA PHE A 38 -1.41 3.13 -5.54
C PHE A 38 -2.82 3.37 -6.06
N ILE A 39 -3.28 4.64 -6.05
CA ILE A 39 -4.64 4.93 -6.51
C ILE A 39 -4.71 5.01 -8.05
N GLU A 40 -3.91 5.87 -8.69
CA GLU A 40 -4.01 6.07 -10.13
C GLU A 40 -3.48 4.86 -10.94
N ALA A 41 -2.25 4.41 -10.65
CA ALA A 41 -1.64 3.35 -11.43
C ALA A 41 -2.06 1.93 -11.00
N GLY A 42 -2.60 1.76 -9.79
CA GLY A 42 -3.09 0.50 -9.25
C GLY A 42 -4.61 0.40 -9.24
N LEU A 43 -5.25 1.08 -8.27
CA LEU A 43 -6.68 0.95 -7.98
C LEU A 43 -7.56 1.28 -9.18
N LYS A 44 -7.39 2.45 -9.77
CA LYS A 44 -8.21 2.88 -10.91
C LYS A 44 -8.06 1.97 -12.12
N GLN A 45 -6.83 1.49 -12.37
CA GLN A 45 -6.57 0.54 -13.44
C GLN A 45 -7.35 -0.77 -13.21
N LYS A 46 -7.31 -1.31 -11.97
CA LYS A 46 -8.02 -2.55 -11.66
C LYS A 46 -9.53 -2.34 -11.63
N SER A 47 -10.01 -1.23 -11.10
CA SER A 47 -11.43 -0.87 -11.06
C SER A 47 -12.08 -0.73 -12.45
N ALA A 48 -11.29 -0.38 -13.47
CA ALA A 48 -11.77 -0.36 -14.85
C ALA A 48 -11.93 -1.77 -15.46
N GLU A 49 -11.24 -2.77 -14.89
CA GLU A 49 -11.27 -4.16 -15.38
C GLU A 49 -12.28 -5.04 -14.62
N LYS A 50 -12.53 -4.75 -13.33
CA LYS A 50 -13.36 -5.59 -12.44
C LYS A 50 -14.19 -4.77 -11.47
N SER A 51 -15.45 -5.14 -11.28
CA SER A 51 -16.36 -4.54 -10.29
C SER A 51 -16.24 -5.16 -8.88
N ASN A 52 -15.66 -6.34 -8.77
CA ASN A 52 -15.41 -7.05 -7.51
C ASN A 52 -14.01 -7.67 -7.55
N PHE A 53 -13.14 -7.28 -6.63
CA PHE A 53 -11.76 -7.77 -6.62
C PHE A 53 -11.15 -7.79 -5.21
N LYS A 54 -10.05 -8.53 -5.08
CA LYS A 54 -9.27 -8.63 -3.85
C LYS A 54 -7.98 -7.84 -3.98
N LEU A 55 -7.74 -6.98 -2.99
CA LEU A 55 -6.55 -6.16 -2.88
C LEU A 55 -5.73 -6.59 -1.65
N LEU A 56 -4.43 -6.76 -1.85
CA LEU A 56 -3.46 -6.97 -0.79
C LEU A 56 -2.55 -5.75 -0.70
N GLU A 57 -2.37 -5.20 0.51
CA GLU A 57 -1.36 -4.22 0.81
C GLU A 57 -0.29 -4.82 1.72
N VAL A 58 0.97 -4.69 1.32
CA VAL A 58 2.14 -5.06 2.12
C VAL A 58 2.78 -3.79 2.65
N GLY A 59 2.75 -3.62 3.97
CA GLY A 59 3.17 -2.38 4.65
C GLY A 59 2.04 -1.37 4.75
N MET A 60 1.03 -1.64 5.61
CA MET A 60 -0.09 -0.71 5.85
C MET A 60 0.39 0.63 6.41
N GLY A 61 1.43 0.62 7.26
CA GLY A 61 2.06 1.79 7.82
C GLY A 61 1.08 2.78 8.46
N THR A 62 0.97 3.96 7.89
CA THR A 62 0.06 5.04 8.36
C THR A 62 -1.39 4.86 7.90
N ALA A 63 -1.74 3.78 7.22
CA ALA A 63 -3.04 3.50 6.61
C ALA A 63 -3.45 4.50 5.51
N LEU A 64 -2.50 5.26 4.98
CA LEU A 64 -2.79 6.28 3.96
C LEU A 64 -3.38 5.65 2.69
N ASN A 65 -2.82 4.53 2.21
CA ASN A 65 -3.32 3.85 1.01
C ASN A 65 -4.71 3.25 1.21
N VAL A 66 -5.00 2.67 2.38
CA VAL A 66 -6.34 2.19 2.76
C VAL A 66 -7.35 3.34 2.69
N TRP A 67 -7.03 4.46 3.34
CA TRP A 67 -7.90 5.62 3.44
C TRP A 67 -8.16 6.27 2.07
N LEU A 68 -7.09 6.49 1.27
CA LEU A 68 -7.22 7.05 -0.09
C LEU A 68 -8.01 6.12 -1.01
N SER A 69 -7.81 4.79 -0.91
CA SER A 69 -8.58 3.80 -1.66
C SER A 69 -10.07 3.88 -1.32
N ALA A 70 -10.40 4.00 -0.04
CA ALA A 70 -11.79 4.11 0.40
C ALA A 70 -12.44 5.42 -0.07
N LEU A 71 -11.70 6.53 -0.06
CA LEU A 71 -12.18 7.79 -0.62
C LEU A 71 -12.40 7.73 -2.13
N ALA A 72 -11.48 7.07 -2.85
CA ALA A 72 -11.54 6.94 -4.31
C ALA A 72 -12.68 6.04 -4.78
N LEU A 73 -13.06 5.04 -3.99
CA LEU A 73 -14.12 4.08 -4.33
C LEU A 73 -15.53 4.54 -3.89
N LYS A 74 -15.62 5.59 -3.07
CA LYS A 74 -16.90 6.05 -2.52
C LYS A 74 -17.94 6.32 -3.62
N GLY A 75 -19.08 5.64 -3.52
CA GLY A 75 -20.19 5.76 -4.46
C GLY A 75 -19.96 5.11 -5.83
N SER A 76 -18.89 4.34 -6.00
CA SER A 76 -18.57 3.66 -7.26
C SER A 76 -19.42 2.39 -7.52
N GLY A 77 -20.04 1.83 -6.47
CA GLY A 77 -20.71 0.53 -6.52
C GLY A 77 -19.79 -0.68 -6.61
N LEU A 78 -18.48 -0.46 -6.63
CA LEU A 78 -17.48 -1.54 -6.63
C LEU A 78 -17.44 -2.25 -5.27
N LYS A 79 -16.93 -3.49 -5.25
CA LYS A 79 -16.73 -4.26 -4.01
C LYS A 79 -15.29 -4.74 -3.93
N VAL A 80 -14.58 -4.33 -2.88
CA VAL A 80 -13.17 -4.65 -2.68
C VAL A 80 -12.98 -5.32 -1.32
N ASN A 81 -12.46 -6.56 -1.35
CA ASN A 81 -11.93 -7.21 -0.17
C ASN A 81 -10.47 -6.76 -0.01
N TYR A 82 -10.23 -5.86 0.92
CA TYR A 82 -8.92 -5.25 1.18
C TYR A 82 -8.24 -5.94 2.34
N THR A 83 -7.11 -6.61 2.10
CA THR A 83 -6.24 -7.16 3.14
C THR A 83 -5.02 -6.27 3.30
N ALA A 84 -4.77 -5.76 4.49
CA ALA A 84 -3.59 -4.94 4.81
C ALA A 84 -2.71 -5.67 5.82
N ILE A 85 -1.43 -5.90 5.47
CA ILE A 85 -0.44 -6.56 6.32
C ILE A 85 0.47 -5.50 6.93
N GLU A 86 0.68 -5.57 8.25
CA GLU A 86 1.60 -4.71 8.98
C GLU A 86 2.25 -5.47 10.15
N ALA A 87 3.57 -5.49 10.19
CA ALA A 87 4.30 -6.16 11.26
C ALA A 87 4.37 -5.34 12.56
N PHE A 88 4.36 -4.02 12.44
CA PHE A 88 4.55 -3.06 13.53
C PHE A 88 3.49 -1.96 13.51
N PRO A 89 2.22 -2.26 13.81
CA PRO A 89 1.14 -1.29 13.75
C PRO A 89 1.43 0.01 14.52
N LEU A 90 0.88 1.11 14.05
CA LEU A 90 0.83 2.34 14.81
C LEU A 90 -0.11 2.18 16.01
N SER A 91 0.25 2.80 17.14
CA SER A 91 -0.71 3.02 18.21
C SER A 91 -1.79 4.02 17.79
N LEU A 92 -2.93 4.03 18.48
CA LEU A 92 -3.98 5.02 18.21
C LEU A 92 -3.48 6.46 18.45
N ASP A 93 -2.63 6.67 19.45
CA ASP A 93 -2.04 7.99 19.73
C ASP A 93 -1.11 8.44 18.60
N GLU A 94 -0.31 7.53 18.02
CA GLU A 94 0.50 7.86 16.84
C GLU A 94 -0.38 8.19 15.63
N ALA A 95 -1.43 7.42 15.40
CA ALA A 95 -2.35 7.65 14.29
C ALA A 95 -3.08 8.99 14.38
N GLN A 96 -3.45 9.44 15.60
CA GLN A 96 -4.10 10.72 15.84
C GLN A 96 -3.20 11.94 15.52
N ASN A 97 -1.89 11.75 15.45
CA ASN A 97 -0.95 12.81 15.05
C ASN A 97 -0.86 12.99 13.52
N LEU A 98 -1.49 12.12 12.74
CA LEU A 98 -1.51 12.23 11.28
C LEU A 98 -2.61 13.18 10.82
N ASN A 99 -2.28 14.08 9.89
CA ASN A 99 -3.15 15.19 9.47
C ASN A 99 -3.78 15.01 8.08
N TYR A 100 -3.78 13.80 7.52
CA TYR A 100 -4.30 13.58 6.16
C TYR A 100 -5.74 14.06 5.97
N PRO A 101 -6.69 13.77 6.92
CA PRO A 101 -8.06 14.25 6.78
C PRO A 101 -8.19 15.78 6.83
N ASP A 102 -7.36 16.45 7.63
CA ASP A 102 -7.35 17.92 7.74
C ASP A 102 -6.88 18.55 6.43
N LEU A 103 -5.81 18.04 5.84
CA LEU A 103 -5.27 18.54 4.57
C LEU A 103 -6.25 18.39 3.41
N LEU A 104 -7.02 17.31 3.36
CA LEU A 104 -8.02 17.10 2.31
C LEU A 104 -9.41 17.62 2.70
N GLY A 105 -9.61 18.12 3.93
CA GLY A 105 -10.88 18.63 4.43
C GLY A 105 -12.01 17.59 4.46
N LYS A 106 -11.68 16.27 4.55
CA LYS A 106 -12.67 15.19 4.47
C LYS A 106 -12.19 13.89 5.08
N GLY A 107 -13.11 12.98 5.35
CA GLY A 107 -12.81 11.58 5.69
C GLY A 107 -12.29 11.33 7.10
N HIS A 108 -12.41 12.26 8.06
CA HIS A 108 -11.96 12.10 9.44
C HIS A 108 -12.54 10.86 10.13
N ALA A 109 -13.87 10.70 10.07
CA ALA A 109 -14.52 9.54 10.68
C ALA A 109 -14.06 8.21 10.06
N LEU A 110 -13.82 8.21 8.74
CA LEU A 110 -13.32 7.04 8.02
C LEU A 110 -11.88 6.71 8.44
N PHE A 111 -10.99 7.72 8.53
CA PHE A 111 -9.61 7.54 8.96
C PHE A 111 -9.53 6.96 10.38
N ASN A 112 -10.30 7.53 11.30
CA ASN A 112 -10.40 7.02 12.66
C ASN A 112 -10.93 5.57 12.69
N LYS A 113 -11.98 5.26 11.91
CA LYS A 113 -12.54 3.92 11.82
C LYS A 113 -11.50 2.89 11.34
N ILE A 114 -10.63 3.25 10.37
CA ILE A 114 -9.56 2.36 9.90
C ILE A 114 -8.60 2.00 11.04
N HIS A 115 -8.13 2.98 11.80
CA HIS A 115 -7.19 2.73 12.90
C HIS A 115 -7.84 1.98 14.07
N GLN A 116 -9.09 2.29 14.39
CA GLN A 116 -9.86 1.68 15.49
C GLN A 116 -10.41 0.30 15.15
N SER A 117 -10.52 -0.07 13.86
CA SER A 117 -11.02 -1.40 13.49
C SER A 117 -10.13 -2.50 14.06
N GLU A 118 -10.73 -3.65 14.36
CA GLU A 118 -10.04 -4.80 14.93
C GLU A 118 -9.03 -5.40 13.94
N TRP A 119 -7.97 -5.97 14.49
CA TRP A 119 -7.01 -6.78 13.74
C TRP A 119 -7.51 -8.21 13.63
N GLU A 120 -7.11 -8.95 12.61
CA GLU A 120 -7.42 -10.36 12.31
C GLU A 120 -8.91 -10.65 12.04
N LEU A 121 -9.75 -9.63 12.02
CA LEU A 121 -11.17 -9.74 11.70
C LEU A 121 -11.57 -8.85 10.53
N PRO A 122 -12.34 -9.36 9.55
CA PRO A 122 -12.83 -8.51 8.47
C PRO A 122 -13.89 -7.53 8.99
N VAL A 123 -13.73 -6.26 8.70
CA VAL A 123 -14.62 -5.16 9.12
C VAL A 123 -15.15 -4.46 7.87
N GLN A 124 -16.48 -4.29 7.78
CA GLN A 124 -17.07 -3.44 6.73
C GLN A 124 -16.70 -1.98 6.96
N LEU A 125 -15.72 -1.50 6.22
CA LEU A 125 -15.20 -0.14 6.35
C LEU A 125 -16.13 0.90 5.73
N THR A 126 -16.49 0.68 4.46
CA THR A 126 -17.48 1.45 3.67
C THR A 126 -18.40 0.49 2.94
N GLU A 127 -19.33 1.00 2.14
CA GLU A 127 -20.15 0.15 1.28
C GLU A 127 -19.32 -0.64 0.26
N GLU A 128 -18.19 -0.07 -0.17
CA GLU A 128 -17.31 -0.64 -1.19
C GLU A 128 -16.20 -1.53 -0.63
N ILE A 129 -15.73 -1.28 0.61
CA ILE A 129 -14.55 -1.95 1.17
C ILE A 129 -14.89 -2.76 2.41
N SER A 130 -14.58 -4.05 2.37
CA SER A 130 -14.37 -4.91 3.54
C SER A 130 -12.86 -4.96 3.82
N LEU A 131 -12.42 -4.47 4.98
CA LEU A 131 -11.02 -4.39 5.40
C LEU A 131 -10.68 -5.51 6.37
N LEU A 132 -9.63 -6.27 6.08
CA LEU A 132 -8.97 -7.19 7.00
C LEU A 132 -7.55 -6.65 7.27
N LYS A 133 -7.27 -6.27 8.51
CA LYS A 133 -5.91 -5.93 8.95
C LYS A 133 -5.25 -7.16 9.56
N GLN A 134 -4.04 -7.50 9.12
CA GLN A 134 -3.26 -8.61 9.66
C GLN A 134 -1.96 -8.11 10.29
N GLN A 135 -1.81 -8.33 11.59
CA GLN A 135 -0.58 -7.99 12.31
C GLN A 135 0.44 -9.12 12.15
N ALA A 136 1.15 -9.12 11.05
CA ALA A 136 2.12 -10.18 10.74
C ALA A 136 3.21 -9.68 9.79
N SER A 137 4.30 -10.44 9.72
CA SER A 137 5.26 -10.32 8.64
C SER A 137 4.81 -11.11 7.42
N LEU A 138 4.97 -10.54 6.22
CA LEU A 138 4.65 -11.23 4.97
C LEU A 138 5.43 -12.57 4.81
N GLN A 139 6.64 -12.66 5.40
CA GLN A 139 7.41 -13.90 5.35
C GLN A 139 6.68 -15.08 6.02
N SER A 140 6.03 -14.83 7.17
CA SER A 140 5.38 -15.85 7.99
C SER A 140 3.95 -16.17 7.57
N LEU A 141 3.29 -15.29 6.81
CA LEU A 141 1.91 -15.50 6.38
C LEU A 141 1.81 -16.49 5.23
N SER A 142 0.78 -17.32 5.25
CA SER A 142 0.32 -18.05 4.07
C SER A 142 -0.70 -17.18 3.33
N LEU A 143 -0.46 -16.95 2.04
CA LEU A 143 -1.36 -16.18 1.18
C LEU A 143 -2.22 -17.16 0.37
N GLU A 144 -3.41 -17.47 0.87
CA GLU A 144 -4.34 -18.40 0.20
C GLU A 144 -5.30 -17.71 -0.77
N GLN A 145 -5.37 -16.38 -0.73
CA GLN A 145 -6.31 -15.59 -1.53
C GLN A 145 -5.78 -15.37 -2.95
N ALA A 146 -6.70 -15.33 -3.92
CA ALA A 146 -6.38 -14.94 -5.28
C ALA A 146 -6.53 -13.42 -5.41
N TYR A 147 -5.43 -12.68 -5.23
CA TYR A 147 -5.41 -11.21 -5.27
C TYR A 147 -5.37 -10.68 -6.71
N ASP A 148 -6.19 -9.69 -6.98
CA ASP A 148 -6.25 -9.01 -8.28
C ASP A 148 -5.35 -7.78 -8.33
N LEU A 149 -5.07 -7.20 -7.15
CA LEU A 149 -4.21 -6.04 -7.00
C LEU A 149 -3.34 -6.18 -5.75
N VAL A 150 -2.05 -5.90 -5.89
CA VAL A 150 -1.10 -5.85 -4.79
C VAL A 150 -0.47 -4.47 -4.72
N TYR A 151 -0.60 -3.80 -3.58
CA TYR A 151 0.20 -2.65 -3.18
C TYR A 151 1.43 -3.16 -2.44
N PHE A 152 2.60 -3.00 -3.03
CA PHE A 152 3.84 -3.39 -2.40
C PHE A 152 4.57 -2.15 -1.89
N ASP A 153 4.27 -1.80 -0.63
CA ASP A 153 4.70 -0.56 0.02
C ASP A 153 5.58 -0.81 1.26
N ALA A 154 6.46 -1.79 1.15
CA ALA A 154 7.49 -2.07 2.16
C ALA A 154 8.57 -0.99 2.19
N PHE A 155 9.31 -0.85 3.30
CA PHE A 155 10.49 0.01 3.36
C PHE A 155 11.50 -0.37 2.29
N ALA A 156 12.42 0.58 1.97
CA ALA A 156 13.39 0.41 0.87
C ALA A 156 14.20 -0.90 0.99
N PRO A 157 14.62 -1.50 -0.16
CA PRO A 157 15.37 -2.75 -0.17
C PRO A 157 16.66 -2.74 0.69
N GLU A 158 17.23 -1.57 0.95
CA GLU A 158 18.40 -1.42 1.82
C GLU A 158 18.05 -1.46 3.30
N LYS A 159 16.79 -1.19 3.63
CA LYS A 159 16.30 -1.08 5.01
C LYS A 159 15.54 -2.34 5.45
N GLN A 160 14.93 -3.01 4.49
CA GLN A 160 14.13 -4.21 4.73
C GLN A 160 14.36 -5.25 3.62
N PRO A 161 15.64 -5.67 3.39
CA PRO A 161 16.02 -6.50 2.25
C PRO A 161 15.25 -7.81 2.15
N GLU A 162 14.85 -8.38 3.27
CA GLU A 162 14.12 -9.64 3.38
C GLU A 162 12.73 -9.62 2.69
N LEU A 163 12.07 -8.47 2.62
CA LEU A 163 10.80 -8.34 1.89
C LEU A 163 10.98 -8.21 0.37
N TRP A 164 12.19 -7.94 -0.09
CA TRP A 164 12.49 -7.75 -1.51
C TRP A 164 13.15 -8.97 -2.16
N GLU A 165 13.24 -10.08 -1.44
CA GLU A 165 13.78 -11.34 -1.96
C GLU A 165 12.87 -11.96 -3.03
N GLU A 166 13.47 -12.81 -3.89
CA GLU A 166 12.73 -13.50 -4.94
C GLU A 166 11.63 -14.40 -4.38
N SER A 167 11.87 -15.05 -3.25
CA SER A 167 10.91 -15.88 -2.52
C SER A 167 9.62 -15.14 -2.17
N ILE A 168 9.72 -13.87 -1.75
CA ILE A 168 8.58 -13.01 -1.44
C ILE A 168 7.78 -12.68 -2.70
N PHE A 169 8.45 -12.28 -3.77
CA PHE A 169 7.76 -12.00 -5.03
C PHE A 169 7.16 -13.26 -5.66
N ARG A 170 7.78 -14.43 -5.47
CA ARG A 170 7.20 -15.71 -5.88
C ARG A 170 5.91 -16.00 -5.10
N LYS A 171 5.94 -15.85 -3.77
CA LYS A 171 4.76 -15.97 -2.90
C LYS A 171 3.63 -15.05 -3.36
N LEU A 172 3.93 -13.79 -3.67
CA LEU A 172 2.93 -12.84 -4.18
C LEU A 172 2.40 -13.27 -5.55
N TYR A 173 3.30 -13.63 -6.47
CA TYR A 173 2.90 -14.11 -7.79
C TYR A 173 1.94 -15.29 -7.71
N ASP A 174 2.27 -16.30 -6.89
CA ASP A 174 1.45 -17.50 -6.74
C ASP A 174 0.07 -17.17 -6.14
N SER A 175 0.00 -16.19 -5.22
CA SER A 175 -1.25 -15.73 -4.60
C SER A 175 -2.09 -14.77 -5.46
N MET A 176 -1.61 -14.36 -6.63
CA MET A 176 -2.34 -13.45 -7.50
C MET A 176 -3.15 -14.17 -8.58
N THR A 177 -4.23 -13.54 -9.03
CA THR A 177 -4.97 -14.00 -10.21
C THR A 177 -4.20 -13.72 -11.50
N LYS A 178 -4.47 -14.46 -12.57
CA LYS A 178 -4.02 -14.11 -13.91
C LYS A 178 -4.56 -12.71 -14.29
N GLY A 179 -3.70 -11.85 -14.84
CA GLY A 179 -4.01 -10.44 -15.09
C GLY A 179 -3.94 -9.55 -13.85
N GLY A 180 -3.60 -10.10 -12.67
CA GLY A 180 -3.41 -9.33 -11.44
C GLY A 180 -2.28 -8.32 -11.57
N LEU A 181 -2.40 -7.18 -10.88
CA LEU A 181 -1.44 -6.08 -10.89
C LEU A 181 -0.69 -5.99 -9.56
N LEU A 182 0.61 -5.76 -9.62
CA LEU A 182 1.42 -5.33 -8.49
C LEU A 182 1.99 -3.94 -8.79
N VAL A 183 1.82 -2.99 -7.87
CA VAL A 183 2.37 -1.64 -7.97
C VAL A 183 3.32 -1.35 -6.81
N THR A 184 4.43 -0.66 -7.10
CA THR A 184 5.42 -0.27 -6.10
C THR A 184 6.18 0.98 -6.52
N TYR A 185 6.62 1.76 -5.55
CA TYR A 185 7.47 2.93 -5.76
C TYR A 185 8.91 2.57 -6.16
N CYS A 186 9.34 1.33 -5.93
CA CYS A 186 10.73 0.90 -6.09
C CYS A 186 11.03 0.51 -7.54
N VAL A 187 11.93 1.26 -8.18
CA VAL A 187 12.34 1.07 -9.60
C VAL A 187 13.70 0.41 -9.78
N LYS A 188 14.31 -0.10 -8.70
CA LYS A 188 15.66 -0.67 -8.76
C LYS A 188 15.76 -1.79 -9.77
N GLY A 189 16.84 -1.77 -10.55
CA GLY A 189 17.08 -2.75 -11.61
C GLY A 189 17.07 -4.20 -11.12
N VAL A 190 17.56 -4.46 -9.89
CA VAL A 190 17.53 -5.79 -9.29
C VAL A 190 16.09 -6.25 -9.04
N ILE A 191 15.21 -5.39 -8.51
CA ILE A 191 13.81 -5.72 -8.25
C ILE A 191 13.07 -5.98 -9.56
N ARG A 192 13.26 -5.12 -10.56
CA ARG A 192 12.68 -5.32 -11.89
C ARG A 192 13.09 -6.65 -12.51
N ARG A 193 14.39 -7.05 -12.38
CA ARG A 193 14.86 -8.35 -12.89
C ARG A 193 14.25 -9.52 -12.13
N ARG A 194 14.13 -9.45 -10.80
CA ARG A 194 13.47 -10.47 -9.98
C ARG A 194 12.02 -10.68 -10.42
N LEU A 195 11.23 -9.60 -10.51
CA LEU A 195 9.84 -9.68 -10.97
C LEU A 195 9.73 -10.35 -12.36
N LYS A 196 10.57 -9.93 -13.31
CA LYS A 196 10.59 -10.55 -14.66
C LYS A 196 10.99 -12.02 -14.64
N ALA A 197 11.98 -12.41 -13.84
CA ALA A 197 12.42 -13.80 -13.72
C ALA A 197 11.33 -14.73 -13.15
N ILE A 198 10.45 -14.18 -12.31
CA ILE A 198 9.31 -14.90 -11.73
C ILE A 198 8.18 -15.10 -12.77
N GLY A 199 8.08 -14.24 -13.77
CA GLY A 199 7.07 -14.33 -14.82
C GLY A 199 6.13 -13.12 -14.91
N PHE A 200 6.42 -12.04 -14.18
CA PHE A 200 5.65 -10.80 -14.37
C PHE A 200 6.05 -10.09 -15.66
N GLU A 201 5.06 -9.55 -16.35
CA GLU A 201 5.29 -8.44 -17.28
C GLU A 201 5.47 -7.16 -16.48
N VAL A 202 6.65 -6.51 -16.61
CA VAL A 202 7.03 -5.36 -15.79
C VAL A 202 7.23 -4.13 -16.67
N GLU A 203 6.48 -3.09 -16.36
CA GLU A 203 6.59 -1.77 -16.98
C GLU A 203 7.07 -0.72 -15.98
N LYS A 204 7.77 0.28 -16.51
CA LYS A 204 8.11 1.50 -15.81
C LYS A 204 7.10 2.58 -16.21
N LEU A 205 6.48 3.18 -15.23
CA LEU A 205 5.59 4.32 -15.41
C LEU A 205 6.27 5.59 -14.90
N ALA A 206 5.79 6.75 -15.36
CA ALA A 206 6.21 8.01 -14.79
C ALA A 206 5.91 8.03 -13.28
N GLY A 207 6.82 8.55 -12.49
CA GLY A 207 6.62 8.72 -11.04
C GLY A 207 5.79 9.95 -10.70
N PRO A 208 5.50 10.17 -9.41
CA PRO A 208 4.71 11.30 -8.96
C PRO A 208 5.41 12.64 -9.25
N PRO A 209 4.66 13.69 -9.59
CA PRO A 209 5.22 15.03 -9.79
C PRO A 209 6.02 15.50 -8.56
N GLY A 210 7.23 16.01 -8.76
CA GLY A 210 8.11 16.46 -7.68
C GLY A 210 8.81 15.35 -6.89
N GLY A 211 8.47 14.09 -7.15
CA GLY A 211 9.03 12.91 -6.47
C GLY A 211 10.00 12.10 -7.35
N LYS A 212 9.98 10.80 -7.19
CA LYS A 212 10.78 9.87 -8.02
C LYS A 212 10.37 9.95 -9.48
N ARG A 213 11.33 9.83 -10.40
CA ARG A 213 11.07 9.93 -11.85
C ARG A 213 10.20 8.79 -12.40
N GLU A 214 10.26 7.62 -11.78
CA GLU A 214 9.61 6.40 -12.25
C GLU A 214 9.01 5.61 -11.06
N MET A 215 8.05 4.75 -11.39
CA MET A 215 7.50 3.70 -10.53
C MET A 215 7.41 2.39 -11.32
N LEU A 216 7.15 1.26 -10.66
CA LEU A 216 6.91 -0.03 -11.33
C LEU A 216 5.46 -0.46 -11.19
N ARG A 217 4.93 -0.98 -12.31
CA ARG A 217 3.75 -1.81 -12.34
C ARG A 217 4.10 -3.16 -12.97
N ALA A 218 3.68 -4.24 -12.35
CA ALA A 218 3.91 -5.59 -12.81
C ALA A 218 2.58 -6.34 -12.96
N ARG A 219 2.39 -7.06 -14.07
CA ARG A 219 1.18 -7.84 -14.36
C ARG A 219 1.52 -9.32 -14.36
N LYS A 220 0.73 -10.14 -13.67
CA LYS A 220 0.80 -11.60 -13.77
C LYS A 220 0.19 -12.05 -15.09
N VAL A 221 0.94 -12.77 -15.91
CA VAL A 221 0.51 -13.32 -17.21
C VAL A 221 0.08 -14.78 -17.11
#